data_796cf9bcfc2c0dc871fd81dd1395f389
#
_entry.id   796cf9bcfc2c0dc871fd81dd1395f389
#
_cell.length_a   1.000
_cell.length_b   1.000
_cell.length_c   1.000
_cell.angle_alpha   90.00
_cell.angle_beta   90.00
_cell.angle_gamma   90.00
#
_symmetry.space_group_name_H-M   'P 1'
#
loop_
_entity.id
_entity.type
_entity.pdbx_description
1 polymer ?
#
loop_
_entity_poly.entity_id
_entity_poly.type
_entity_poly.pdbx_seq_one_letter_code
_entity_poly.pdbx_strand_id
1 'polypeptide(L)'
;MKNFLRTLSVLFFLLITKSSLSNCEIANKDDRIVAAGGSVTETIFFLEKEKNLVARDLTSNFPQKALELPSIGYVRNLSSEGLLSLKPTLILAEADVGPNNVIEQVKKTSIELRIVPDDYSEEGILSKVLCIGSILDVDDELLNKKINSLKKSINALNNVREKAKSRKKIILILMMRGTSPIVAGSKTSGDGFITMTGNENAFLDMSGWKPVGLENIIESNPDYIIVTKRGFSGFKNTDDFLKQTGLIATQAGKNGKLIVGDGMEMLGFGPRTLTFAAKISELLTHE
;
A
#
# COMPACT_ATOMS: atom_id res chain seq x y z
N MET A 1 27.90 -54.37 37.61
CA MET A 1 27.87 -53.95 36.17
C MET A 1 27.13 -52.63 36.15
N LYS A 2 27.85 -51.52 35.90
CA LYS A 2 27.38 -50.14 36.07
C LYS A 2 26.82 -49.63 34.76
N ASN A 3 25.54 -49.29 34.73
CA ASN A 3 24.89 -48.62 33.60
C ASN A 3 25.22 -47.12 33.61
N PHE A 4 25.88 -46.67 32.55
CA PHE A 4 26.26 -45.29 32.34
C PHE A 4 25.17 -44.66 31.45
N LEU A 5 24.22 -43.95 32.05
CA LEU A 5 23.24 -43.13 31.28
C LEU A 5 23.94 -41.81 30.86
N ARG A 6 24.20 -41.68 29.58
CA ARG A 6 24.61 -40.44 28.97
C ARG A 6 23.33 -39.59 28.66
N THR A 7 23.13 -38.55 29.44
CA THR A 7 22.18 -37.49 29.15
C THR A 7 22.72 -36.63 28.00
N LEU A 8 22.14 -36.75 26.83
CA LEU A 8 22.42 -35.90 25.67
C LEU A 8 21.57 -34.61 25.82
N SER A 9 22.19 -33.54 26.27
CA SER A 9 21.58 -32.21 26.33
C SER A 9 21.54 -31.63 24.93
N VAL A 10 20.36 -31.64 24.31
CA VAL A 10 20.13 -31.00 23.01
C VAL A 10 19.96 -29.51 23.26
N LEU A 11 21.03 -28.75 23.03
CA LEU A 11 21.01 -27.30 22.99
C LEU A 11 20.25 -26.85 21.72
N PHE A 12 18.97 -26.56 21.85
CA PHE A 12 18.15 -26.00 20.79
C PHE A 12 18.56 -24.54 20.60
N PHE A 13 19.50 -24.30 19.69
CA PHE A 13 19.87 -22.96 19.25
C PHE A 13 18.71 -22.38 18.48
N LEU A 14 17.92 -21.52 19.10
CA LEU A 14 16.95 -20.67 18.43
C LEU A 14 17.74 -19.73 17.50
N LEU A 15 17.88 -20.13 16.25
CA LEU A 15 18.24 -19.24 15.16
C LEU A 15 17.07 -18.26 14.98
N ILE A 16 17.08 -17.17 15.72
CA ILE A 16 16.30 -15.98 15.39
C ILE A 16 16.86 -15.50 14.06
N THR A 17 16.15 -15.79 12.99
CA THR A 17 16.42 -15.23 11.66
C THR A 17 16.29 -13.72 11.76
N LYS A 18 17.41 -13.02 11.91
CA LYS A 18 17.52 -11.58 11.67
C LYS A 18 17.37 -11.34 10.16
N SER A 19 16.19 -11.56 9.62
CA SER A 19 15.88 -11.16 8.26
C SER A 19 15.01 -9.90 8.32
N SER A 20 15.51 -8.86 7.72
CA SER A 20 14.91 -7.58 7.32
C SER A 20 15.04 -6.33 8.21
N LEU A 21 15.79 -6.30 9.28
CA LEU A 21 16.08 -5.06 10.02
C LEU A 21 17.22 -4.20 9.38
N SER A 22 18.04 -4.77 8.52
CA SER A 22 19.20 -4.06 7.93
C SER A 22 18.84 -2.87 7.03
N ASN A 23 17.60 -2.82 6.51
CA ASN A 23 17.15 -1.70 5.68
C ASN A 23 16.54 -0.53 6.49
N CYS A 24 16.27 -0.71 7.77
CA CYS A 24 15.62 0.28 8.64
C CYS A 24 16.58 0.89 9.68
N GLU A 25 17.90 0.74 9.50
CA GLU A 25 18.90 1.43 10.31
C GLU A 25 18.94 2.92 9.94
N ILE A 26 19.39 3.77 10.88
CA ILE A 26 19.53 5.21 10.66
C ILE A 26 20.37 5.46 9.42
N ALA A 27 19.92 6.37 8.56
CA ALA A 27 20.63 6.75 7.35
C ALA A 27 21.92 7.51 7.69
N ASN A 28 22.95 7.29 6.88
CA ASN A 28 24.22 8.01 7.06
C ASN A 28 24.09 9.52 6.80
N LYS A 29 23.21 9.89 5.88
CA LYS A 29 22.88 11.28 5.51
C LYS A 29 21.44 11.34 4.98
N ASP A 30 20.66 12.26 5.50
CA ASP A 30 19.28 12.51 5.08
C ASP A 30 19.00 13.97 4.69
N ASP A 31 20.05 14.73 4.35
CA ASP A 31 19.93 16.17 4.04
C ASP A 31 19.11 16.43 2.77
N ARG A 32 19.13 15.47 1.83
CA ARG A 32 18.47 15.58 0.52
C ARG A 32 17.80 14.25 0.19
N ILE A 33 16.54 14.15 0.56
CA ILE A 33 15.77 12.91 0.40
C ILE A 33 14.97 12.96 -0.90
N VAL A 34 15.06 11.88 -1.68
CA VAL A 34 14.12 11.57 -2.76
C VAL A 34 13.17 10.49 -2.29
N ALA A 35 11.86 10.75 -2.34
CA ALA A 35 10.83 9.77 -2.04
C ALA A 35 10.31 9.14 -3.34
N ALA A 36 10.48 7.82 -3.47
CA ALA A 36 10.01 7.02 -4.60
C ALA A 36 8.90 6.08 -4.14
N GLY A 37 7.68 6.59 -4.15
CA GLY A 37 6.46 5.92 -3.73
C GLY A 37 5.54 6.81 -2.92
N GLY A 38 4.24 6.73 -3.23
CA GLY A 38 3.23 7.59 -2.61
C GLY A 38 3.11 7.39 -1.11
N SER A 39 3.18 6.14 -0.63
CA SER A 39 3.11 5.85 0.80
C SER A 39 4.37 6.27 1.55
N VAL A 40 5.53 6.23 0.89
CA VAL A 40 6.80 6.74 1.45
C VAL A 40 6.71 8.24 1.66
N THR A 41 6.30 8.99 0.64
CA THR A 41 6.12 10.44 0.73
C THR A 41 5.12 10.80 1.83
N GLU A 42 3.95 10.16 1.85
CA GLU A 42 2.93 10.37 2.86
C GLU A 42 3.46 10.11 4.28
N THR A 43 4.24 9.03 4.45
CA THR A 43 4.82 8.68 5.74
C THR A 43 5.86 9.70 6.20
N ILE A 44 6.71 10.21 5.29
CA ILE A 44 7.70 11.25 5.62
C ILE A 44 6.99 12.51 6.12
N PHE A 45 5.91 12.96 5.45
CA PHE A 45 5.08 14.07 5.92
C PHE A 45 4.38 13.76 7.24
N PHE A 46 3.86 12.56 7.40
CA PHE A 46 3.23 12.12 8.65
C PHE A 46 4.20 12.17 9.84
N LEU A 47 5.48 11.87 9.60
CA LEU A 47 6.56 11.91 10.59
C LEU A 47 7.20 13.30 10.74
N GLU A 48 6.70 14.33 10.05
CA GLU A 48 7.18 15.72 10.13
C GLU A 48 8.65 15.87 9.68
N LYS A 49 9.10 15.01 8.76
CA LYS A 49 10.47 14.99 8.20
C LYS A 49 10.54 15.50 6.74
N GLU A 50 9.48 16.15 6.24
CA GLU A 50 9.39 16.63 4.85
C GLU A 50 10.37 17.75 4.50
N LYS A 51 10.97 18.39 5.48
CA LYS A 51 11.90 19.53 5.28
C LYS A 51 13.09 19.16 4.35
N ASN A 52 13.54 17.92 4.42
CA ASN A 52 14.67 17.42 3.66
C ASN A 52 14.26 16.76 2.33
N LEU A 53 12.96 16.70 2.02
CA LEU A 53 12.50 16.20 0.72
C LEU A 53 12.87 17.16 -0.40
N VAL A 54 13.56 16.65 -1.40
CA VAL A 54 13.96 17.42 -2.60
C VAL A 54 13.18 17.02 -3.84
N ALA A 55 12.57 15.82 -3.85
CA ALA A 55 11.72 15.36 -4.95
C ALA A 55 10.85 14.18 -4.51
N ARG A 56 9.81 13.95 -5.30
CA ARG A 56 8.82 12.88 -5.13
C ARG A 56 8.52 12.19 -6.46
N ASP A 57 7.94 11.00 -6.44
CA ASP A 57 7.44 10.34 -7.65
C ASP A 57 6.02 10.82 -8.04
N LEU A 58 5.50 10.36 -9.19
CA LEU A 58 4.17 10.73 -9.69
C LEU A 58 3.02 10.22 -8.83
N THR A 59 3.20 9.15 -8.05
CA THR A 59 2.15 8.59 -7.17
C THR A 59 2.01 9.36 -5.86
N SER A 60 3.00 10.17 -5.53
CA SER A 60 3.06 11.02 -4.33
C SER A 60 2.18 12.25 -4.47
N ASN A 61 0.86 12.08 -4.35
CA ASN A 61 -0.15 13.13 -4.52
C ASN A 61 -0.72 13.66 -3.20
N PHE A 62 -0.22 13.20 -2.07
CA PHE A 62 -0.64 13.62 -0.74
C PHE A 62 0.57 13.74 0.21
N PRO A 63 0.54 14.75 1.14
CA PRO A 63 -0.41 15.86 1.20
C PRO A 63 -0.27 16.79 -0.01
N GLN A 64 -1.19 17.75 -0.17
CA GLN A 64 -1.15 18.70 -1.29
C GLN A 64 0.21 19.41 -1.42
N LYS A 65 0.88 19.69 -0.30
CA LYS A 65 2.22 20.30 -0.23
C LYS A 65 3.28 19.44 -0.94
N ALA A 66 3.10 18.11 -1.03
CA ALA A 66 4.03 17.25 -1.76
C ALA A 66 4.07 17.57 -3.26
N LEU A 67 2.96 18.09 -3.83
CA LEU A 67 2.89 18.46 -5.25
C LEU A 67 3.79 19.65 -5.63
N GLU A 68 4.25 20.42 -4.66
CA GLU A 68 5.19 21.53 -4.87
C GLU A 68 6.61 21.02 -5.15
N LEU A 69 6.92 19.77 -4.79
CA LEU A 69 8.21 19.15 -5.03
C LEU A 69 8.36 18.68 -6.48
N PRO A 70 9.58 18.77 -7.05
CA PRO A 70 9.89 18.21 -8.36
C PRO A 70 9.52 16.73 -8.44
N SER A 71 9.03 16.29 -9.60
CA SER A 71 8.73 14.89 -9.85
C SER A 71 9.89 14.15 -10.49
N ILE A 72 10.21 12.96 -9.96
CA ILE A 72 11.18 12.03 -10.57
C ILE A 72 10.57 11.07 -11.59
N GLY A 73 9.28 11.25 -11.95
CA GLY A 73 8.56 10.35 -12.82
C GLY A 73 7.82 9.24 -12.05
N TYR A 74 7.46 8.18 -12.74
CA TYR A 74 6.73 7.05 -12.15
C TYR A 74 7.66 6.07 -11.44
N VAL A 75 7.37 5.71 -10.21
CA VAL A 75 8.22 4.90 -9.33
C VAL A 75 8.78 3.63 -9.98
N ARG A 76 8.00 2.96 -10.85
CA ARG A 76 8.43 1.73 -11.58
C ARG A 76 9.18 2.00 -12.87
N ASN A 77 9.31 3.27 -13.28
CA ASN A 77 9.98 3.66 -14.53
C ASN A 77 10.80 4.94 -14.33
N LEU A 78 11.74 4.89 -13.39
CA LEU A 78 12.63 5.99 -13.06
C LEU A 78 13.75 6.15 -14.08
N SER A 79 14.35 7.34 -14.11
CA SER A 79 15.56 7.64 -14.87
C SER A 79 16.73 7.85 -13.92
N SER A 80 17.86 7.18 -14.18
CA SER A 80 19.09 7.40 -13.39
C SER A 80 19.60 8.84 -13.52
N GLU A 81 19.55 9.43 -14.71
CA GLU A 81 19.93 10.81 -14.93
C GLU A 81 19.04 11.76 -14.13
N GLY A 82 17.70 11.56 -14.17
CA GLY A 82 16.75 12.34 -13.39
C GLY A 82 17.03 12.27 -11.90
N LEU A 83 17.29 11.07 -11.37
CA LEU A 83 17.63 10.88 -9.96
C LEU A 83 18.96 11.56 -9.58
N LEU A 84 20.03 11.32 -10.35
CA LEU A 84 21.36 11.83 -10.06
C LEU A 84 21.45 13.36 -10.18
N SER A 85 20.69 13.96 -11.10
CA SER A 85 20.66 15.44 -11.27
C SER A 85 20.19 16.18 -10.02
N LEU A 86 19.36 15.53 -9.18
CA LEU A 86 18.87 16.08 -7.92
C LEU A 86 19.92 16.03 -6.81
N LYS A 87 21.04 15.33 -7.01
CA LYS A 87 22.10 15.13 -6.02
C LYS A 87 21.55 14.69 -4.66
N PRO A 88 20.72 13.62 -4.58
CA PRO A 88 20.21 13.16 -3.31
C PRO A 88 21.32 12.53 -2.48
N THR A 89 21.17 12.59 -1.15
CA THR A 89 22.00 11.82 -0.22
C THR A 89 21.32 10.50 0.12
N LEU A 90 19.98 10.49 0.10
CA LEU A 90 19.14 9.34 0.43
C LEU A 90 17.99 9.20 -0.57
N ILE A 91 17.73 7.99 -1.02
CA ILE A 91 16.51 7.61 -1.74
C ILE A 91 15.76 6.63 -0.86
N LEU A 92 14.55 7.00 -0.46
CA LEU A 92 13.58 6.10 0.19
C LEU A 92 12.59 5.61 -0.85
N ALA A 93 12.45 4.29 -0.99
CA ALA A 93 11.68 3.71 -2.08
C ALA A 93 10.75 2.58 -1.61
N GLU A 94 9.61 2.44 -2.28
CA GLU A 94 8.76 1.25 -2.20
C GLU A 94 9.43 0.04 -2.86
N ALA A 95 8.97 -1.17 -2.52
CA ALA A 95 9.58 -2.42 -2.99
C ALA A 95 9.54 -2.62 -4.51
N ASP A 96 8.58 -1.98 -5.18
CA ASP A 96 8.38 -2.06 -6.63
C ASP A 96 9.10 -0.95 -7.43
N VAL A 97 10.00 -0.22 -6.76
CA VAL A 97 10.84 0.80 -7.42
C VAL A 97 11.64 0.21 -8.56
N GLY A 98 11.69 0.91 -9.68
CA GLY A 98 12.38 0.39 -10.86
C GLY A 98 12.61 1.41 -11.97
N PRO A 99 13.16 0.96 -13.09
CA PRO A 99 13.53 -0.43 -13.41
C PRO A 99 14.84 -0.87 -12.73
N ASN A 100 15.06 -2.20 -12.64
CA ASN A 100 16.21 -2.77 -11.92
C ASN A 100 17.58 -2.23 -12.37
N ASN A 101 17.74 -1.99 -13.67
CA ASN A 101 18.99 -1.43 -14.17
C ASN A 101 19.30 -0.01 -13.62
N VAL A 102 18.27 0.80 -13.38
CA VAL A 102 18.41 2.12 -12.74
C VAL A 102 18.79 1.95 -11.27
N ILE A 103 18.16 1.04 -10.58
CA ILE A 103 18.45 0.73 -9.17
C ILE A 103 19.91 0.26 -9.02
N GLU A 104 20.39 -0.62 -9.90
CA GLU A 104 21.77 -1.08 -9.88
C GLU A 104 22.77 0.04 -10.24
N GLN A 105 22.38 1.02 -11.05
CA GLN A 105 23.23 2.20 -11.31
C GLN A 105 23.30 3.10 -10.06
N VAL A 106 22.19 3.34 -9.38
CA VAL A 106 22.18 4.13 -8.14
C VAL A 106 23.04 3.47 -7.07
N LYS A 107 22.95 2.15 -6.88
CA LYS A 107 23.78 1.39 -5.92
C LYS A 107 25.29 1.51 -6.16
N LYS A 108 25.72 1.83 -7.36
CA LYS A 108 27.15 2.06 -7.69
C LYS A 108 27.64 3.47 -7.36
N THR A 109 26.76 4.33 -6.88
CA THR A 109 27.10 5.70 -6.45
C THR A 109 27.25 5.76 -4.93
N SER A 110 27.56 6.96 -4.41
CA SER A 110 27.57 7.22 -2.97
C SER A 110 26.16 7.53 -2.39
N ILE A 111 25.12 7.45 -3.21
CA ILE A 111 23.74 7.70 -2.78
C ILE A 111 23.23 6.49 -2.01
N GLU A 112 22.74 6.73 -0.81
CA GLU A 112 22.12 5.69 0.00
C GLU A 112 20.71 5.38 -0.54
N LEU A 113 20.45 4.11 -0.83
CA LEU A 113 19.13 3.62 -1.26
C LEU A 113 18.57 2.68 -0.20
N ARG A 114 17.41 3.04 0.32
CA ARG A 114 16.64 2.22 1.28
C ARG A 114 15.30 1.85 0.69
N ILE A 115 15.03 0.56 0.65
CA ILE A 115 13.73 0.02 0.25
C ILE A 115 12.97 -0.31 1.53
N VAL A 116 11.80 0.32 1.71
CA VAL A 116 10.97 0.13 2.90
C VAL A 116 10.11 -1.12 2.79
N PRO A 117 9.69 -1.73 3.91
CA PRO A 117 8.77 -2.87 3.92
C PRO A 117 7.47 -2.55 3.17
N ASP A 118 6.97 -3.52 2.41
CA ASP A 118 5.73 -3.43 1.67
C ASP A 118 4.86 -4.66 1.98
N ASP A 119 4.01 -4.51 2.98
CA ASP A 119 3.03 -5.50 3.39
C ASP A 119 1.65 -4.84 3.40
N TYR A 120 0.69 -5.51 2.76
CA TYR A 120 -0.66 -4.99 2.55
C TYR A 120 -1.58 -5.34 3.73
N SER A 121 -1.15 -4.94 4.94
CA SER A 121 -1.86 -5.13 6.21
C SER A 121 -1.76 -3.90 7.12
N GLU A 122 -2.52 -3.90 8.21
CA GLU A 122 -2.42 -2.88 9.28
C GLU A 122 -1.02 -2.88 9.91
N GLU A 123 -0.48 -4.06 10.17
CA GLU A 123 0.87 -4.27 10.70
C GLU A 123 1.94 -3.79 9.72
N GLY A 124 1.71 -3.97 8.41
CA GLY A 124 2.57 -3.46 7.34
C GLY A 124 2.67 -1.94 7.35
N ILE A 125 1.55 -1.24 7.58
CA ILE A 125 1.53 0.22 7.72
C ILE A 125 2.35 0.65 8.94
N LEU A 126 2.15 0.00 10.10
CA LEU A 126 2.93 0.29 11.31
C LEU A 126 4.43 0.04 11.08
N SER A 127 4.78 -1.09 10.48
CA SER A 127 6.17 -1.47 10.18
C SER A 127 6.84 -0.48 9.24
N LYS A 128 6.13 0.00 8.21
CA LYS A 128 6.61 1.03 7.27
C LYS A 128 6.89 2.35 8.00
N VAL A 129 5.97 2.80 8.85
CA VAL A 129 6.13 4.04 9.62
C VAL A 129 7.30 3.93 10.62
N LEU A 130 7.43 2.80 11.32
CA LEU A 130 8.56 2.55 12.22
C LEU A 130 9.88 2.51 11.44
N CYS A 131 9.92 1.84 10.30
CA CYS A 131 11.12 1.74 9.48
C CYS A 131 11.59 3.12 8.98
N ILE A 132 10.68 3.91 8.37
CA ILE A 132 11.01 5.26 7.91
C ILE A 132 11.37 6.16 9.09
N GLY A 133 10.68 6.03 10.23
CA GLY A 133 11.01 6.77 11.45
C GLY A 133 12.42 6.47 11.96
N SER A 134 12.83 5.22 11.93
CA SER A 134 14.19 4.80 12.29
C SER A 134 15.23 5.33 11.29
N ILE A 135 14.99 5.18 9.98
CA ILE A 135 15.91 5.66 8.93
C ILE A 135 16.16 7.17 9.06
N LEU A 136 15.12 7.95 9.35
CA LEU A 136 15.18 9.41 9.42
C LEU A 136 15.46 9.95 10.83
N ASP A 137 15.87 9.10 11.76
CA ASP A 137 16.16 9.46 13.15
C ASP A 137 15.07 10.35 13.74
N VAL A 138 13.83 9.88 13.70
CA VAL A 138 12.69 10.59 14.28
C VAL A 138 12.73 10.42 15.79
N ASP A 139 12.59 11.54 16.49
CA ASP A 139 12.52 11.55 17.96
C ASP A 139 11.52 10.52 18.48
N ASP A 140 11.92 9.76 19.52
CA ASP A 140 11.13 8.66 20.08
C ASP A 140 9.76 9.10 20.60
N GLU A 141 9.64 10.30 21.17
CA GLU A 141 8.36 10.81 21.67
C GLU A 141 7.40 11.08 20.51
N LEU A 142 7.88 11.73 19.44
CA LEU A 142 7.11 11.97 18.22
C LEU A 142 6.73 10.66 17.56
N LEU A 143 7.68 9.74 17.36
CA LEU A 143 7.44 8.44 16.74
C LEU A 143 6.38 7.65 17.51
N ASN A 144 6.52 7.55 18.84
CA ASN A 144 5.55 6.87 19.69
C ASN A 144 4.16 7.52 19.62
N LYS A 145 4.07 8.85 19.58
CA LYS A 145 2.81 9.58 19.39
C LYS A 145 2.14 9.22 18.06
N LYS A 146 2.92 9.18 16.96
CA LYS A 146 2.42 8.82 15.61
C LYS A 146 1.95 7.36 15.57
N ILE A 147 2.73 6.43 16.09
CA ILE A 147 2.35 5.01 16.18
C ILE A 147 1.08 4.82 17.01
N ASN A 148 0.96 5.50 18.16
CA ASN A 148 -0.24 5.42 18.98
C ASN A 148 -1.48 5.98 18.25
N SER A 149 -1.32 6.99 17.40
CA SER A 149 -2.42 7.49 16.56
C SER A 149 -2.89 6.45 15.53
N LEU A 150 -1.95 5.73 14.90
CA LEU A 150 -2.28 4.64 13.96
C LEU A 150 -2.96 3.46 14.68
N LYS A 151 -2.47 3.06 15.86
CA LYS A 151 -3.12 2.03 16.68
C LYS A 151 -4.57 2.41 17.04
N LYS A 152 -4.85 3.69 17.31
CA LYS A 152 -6.23 4.16 17.51
C LYS A 152 -7.07 4.01 16.23
N SER A 153 -6.51 4.29 15.06
CA SER A 153 -7.21 4.09 13.77
C SER A 153 -7.47 2.61 13.51
N ILE A 154 -6.54 1.71 13.83
CA ILE A 154 -6.73 0.26 13.75
C ILE A 154 -7.85 -0.19 14.69
N ASN A 155 -7.86 0.27 15.93
CA ASN A 155 -8.93 -0.06 16.88
C ASN A 155 -10.30 0.44 16.41
N ALA A 156 -10.37 1.64 15.82
CA ALA A 156 -11.59 2.17 15.22
C ALA A 156 -12.08 1.29 14.07
N LEU A 157 -11.17 0.87 13.18
CA LEU A 157 -11.47 -0.06 12.09
C LEU A 157 -11.98 -1.42 12.61
N ASN A 158 -11.34 -1.99 13.62
CA ASN A 158 -11.77 -3.24 14.25
C ASN A 158 -13.18 -3.13 14.82
N ASN A 159 -13.50 -2.05 15.52
CA ASN A 159 -14.84 -1.79 16.08
C ASN A 159 -15.91 -1.73 14.98
N VAL A 160 -15.57 -1.25 13.78
CA VAL A 160 -16.52 -1.25 12.64
C VAL A 160 -16.69 -2.67 12.10
N ARG A 161 -15.58 -3.40 11.90
CA ARG A 161 -15.60 -4.78 11.39
C ARG A 161 -16.39 -5.72 12.29
N GLU A 162 -16.27 -5.58 13.62
CA GLU A 162 -17.01 -6.39 14.60
C GLU A 162 -18.54 -6.18 14.55
N LYS A 163 -19.00 -5.03 14.08
CA LYS A 163 -20.42 -4.74 13.91
C LYS A 163 -21.01 -5.32 12.62
N ALA A 164 -20.17 -5.74 11.68
CA ALA A 164 -20.64 -6.30 10.41
C ALA A 164 -21.30 -7.65 10.62
N LYS A 165 -22.54 -7.79 10.11
CA LYS A 165 -23.35 -9.03 10.23
C LYS A 165 -22.85 -10.14 9.31
N SER A 166 -22.24 -9.80 8.19
CA SER A 166 -21.71 -10.73 7.20
C SER A 166 -20.58 -10.07 6.40
N ARG A 167 -19.67 -10.87 5.90
CA ARG A 167 -18.68 -10.41 4.91
C ARG A 167 -19.36 -10.22 3.57
N LYS A 168 -18.96 -9.18 2.85
CA LYS A 168 -19.40 -8.88 1.48
C LYS A 168 -18.37 -9.35 0.49
N LYS A 169 -18.81 -9.87 -0.65
CA LYS A 169 -17.94 -10.21 -1.77
C LYS A 169 -17.71 -8.97 -2.62
N ILE A 170 -16.46 -8.55 -2.76
CA ILE A 170 -16.08 -7.27 -3.37
C ILE A 170 -15.17 -7.51 -4.57
N ILE A 171 -15.40 -6.78 -5.66
CA ILE A 171 -14.40 -6.57 -6.70
C ILE A 171 -13.78 -5.20 -6.55
N LEU A 172 -12.46 -5.10 -6.69
CA LEU A 172 -11.74 -3.83 -6.73
C LEU A 172 -11.09 -3.65 -8.10
N ILE A 173 -11.51 -2.60 -8.80
CA ILE A 173 -11.06 -2.23 -10.14
C ILE A 173 -10.00 -1.12 -10.03
N LEU A 174 -8.79 -1.41 -10.49
CA LEU A 174 -7.69 -0.44 -10.53
C LEU A 174 -7.90 0.58 -11.66
N MET A 175 -8.25 0.09 -12.86
CA MET A 175 -8.43 0.90 -14.05
C MET A 175 -9.13 0.09 -15.14
N MET A 176 -9.64 0.79 -16.15
CA MET A 176 -10.14 0.16 -17.37
C MET A 176 -8.98 0.00 -18.38
N ARG A 177 -8.92 -1.14 -19.05
CA ARG A 177 -8.05 -1.40 -20.20
C ARG A 177 -8.93 -1.72 -21.41
N GLY A 178 -9.26 -0.68 -22.18
CA GLY A 178 -10.34 -0.78 -23.17
C GLY A 178 -11.66 -1.07 -22.44
N THR A 179 -12.35 -2.12 -22.82
CA THR A 179 -13.60 -2.57 -22.20
C THR A 179 -13.40 -3.50 -20.99
N SER A 180 -12.18 -3.98 -20.75
CA SER A 180 -11.90 -4.92 -19.67
C SER A 180 -11.36 -4.21 -18.42
N PRO A 181 -11.99 -4.37 -17.25
CA PRO A 181 -11.44 -3.86 -16.01
C PRO A 181 -10.21 -4.69 -15.56
N ILE A 182 -9.20 -3.99 -15.05
CA ILE A 182 -8.08 -4.59 -14.32
C ILE A 182 -8.52 -4.75 -12.87
N VAL A 183 -8.66 -5.99 -12.44
CA VAL A 183 -9.23 -6.36 -11.13
C VAL A 183 -8.15 -6.89 -10.20
N ALA A 184 -8.31 -6.61 -8.91
CA ALA A 184 -7.45 -7.14 -7.86
C ALA A 184 -7.69 -8.65 -7.65
N GLY A 185 -6.65 -9.46 -7.83
CA GLY A 185 -6.59 -10.83 -7.34
C GLY A 185 -5.76 -10.90 -6.05
N SER A 186 -5.52 -12.11 -5.55
CA SER A 186 -4.66 -12.35 -4.38
C SER A 186 -3.25 -11.76 -4.56
N LYS A 187 -2.59 -11.45 -3.45
CA LYS A 187 -1.24 -10.86 -3.42
C LYS A 187 -1.16 -9.46 -4.07
N THR A 188 -2.24 -8.70 -4.06
CA THR A 188 -2.27 -7.31 -4.51
C THR A 188 -2.62 -6.39 -3.35
N SER A 189 -2.25 -5.12 -3.46
CA SER A 189 -2.72 -4.10 -2.52
C SER A 189 -4.25 -3.96 -2.51
N GLY A 190 -4.92 -4.29 -3.61
CA GLY A 190 -6.38 -4.32 -3.67
C GLY A 190 -6.98 -5.44 -2.83
N ASP A 191 -6.37 -6.62 -2.83
CA ASP A 191 -6.75 -7.74 -1.99
C ASP A 191 -6.54 -7.41 -0.49
N GLY A 192 -5.35 -6.87 -0.17
CA GLY A 192 -5.06 -6.41 1.19
C GLY A 192 -6.06 -5.36 1.68
N PHE A 193 -6.43 -4.40 0.82
CA PHE A 193 -7.42 -3.38 1.18
C PHE A 193 -8.81 -3.98 1.43
N ILE A 194 -9.30 -4.87 0.55
CA ILE A 194 -10.59 -5.56 0.74
C ILE A 194 -10.57 -6.33 2.08
N THR A 195 -9.49 -7.10 2.33
CA THR A 195 -9.31 -7.84 3.59
C THR A 195 -9.31 -6.91 4.80
N MET A 196 -8.60 -5.77 4.69
CA MET A 196 -8.56 -4.74 5.74
C MET A 196 -9.94 -4.16 6.04
N THR A 197 -10.86 -4.09 5.07
CA THR A 197 -12.26 -3.69 5.33
C THR A 197 -13.11 -4.80 5.98
N GLY A 198 -12.55 -5.98 6.25
CA GLY A 198 -13.26 -7.12 6.83
C GLY A 198 -14.08 -7.94 5.81
N ASN A 199 -13.85 -7.73 4.52
CA ASN A 199 -14.63 -8.31 3.43
C ASN A 199 -13.81 -9.31 2.61
N GLU A 200 -14.43 -9.93 1.59
CA GLU A 200 -13.87 -10.99 0.77
C GLU A 200 -13.63 -10.52 -0.66
N ASN A 201 -12.45 -10.82 -1.20
CA ASN A 201 -12.14 -10.54 -2.60
C ASN A 201 -12.81 -11.57 -3.51
N ALA A 202 -13.62 -11.12 -4.47
CA ALA A 202 -14.31 -12.00 -5.41
C ALA A 202 -13.38 -12.77 -6.34
N PHE A 203 -12.10 -12.35 -6.47
CA PHE A 203 -11.10 -12.96 -7.34
C PHE A 203 -9.87 -13.46 -6.56
N LEU A 204 -10.06 -14.01 -5.37
CA LEU A 204 -8.99 -14.49 -4.50
C LEU A 204 -8.16 -15.60 -5.15
N ASP A 205 -8.77 -16.44 -6.00
CA ASP A 205 -8.09 -17.52 -6.72
C ASP A 205 -7.18 -17.04 -7.87
N MET A 206 -7.31 -15.79 -8.26
CA MET A 206 -6.49 -15.15 -9.29
C MET A 206 -5.35 -14.39 -8.63
N SER A 207 -4.09 -14.70 -8.96
CA SER A 207 -2.93 -13.96 -8.41
C SER A 207 -2.58 -12.72 -9.23
N GLY A 208 -2.39 -11.60 -8.56
CA GLY A 208 -1.96 -10.33 -9.16
C GLY A 208 -3.11 -9.52 -9.79
N TRP A 209 -2.77 -8.36 -10.32
CA TRP A 209 -3.69 -7.52 -11.07
C TRP A 209 -3.88 -8.04 -12.48
N LYS A 210 -5.10 -8.37 -12.89
CA LYS A 210 -5.38 -8.94 -14.22
C LYS A 210 -6.62 -8.34 -14.86
N PRO A 211 -6.65 -8.26 -16.21
CA PRO A 211 -7.89 -7.96 -16.93
C PRO A 211 -8.87 -9.13 -16.75
N VAL A 212 -10.13 -8.83 -16.43
CA VAL A 212 -11.19 -9.80 -16.25
C VAL A 212 -12.35 -9.49 -17.19
N GLY A 213 -12.84 -10.51 -17.90
CA GLY A 213 -14.01 -10.38 -18.77
C GLY A 213 -15.30 -10.18 -17.98
N LEU A 214 -16.26 -9.48 -18.59
CA LEU A 214 -17.54 -9.17 -17.95
C LEU A 214 -18.29 -10.42 -17.49
N GLU A 215 -18.24 -11.52 -18.28
CA GLU A 215 -18.89 -12.80 -17.93
C GLU A 215 -18.40 -13.34 -16.59
N ASN A 216 -17.07 -13.37 -16.39
CA ASN A 216 -16.47 -13.83 -15.13
C ASN A 216 -16.84 -12.91 -13.96
N ILE A 217 -16.98 -11.59 -14.20
CA ILE A 217 -17.42 -10.67 -13.17
C ILE A 217 -18.89 -10.91 -12.79
N ILE A 218 -19.74 -11.18 -13.77
CA ILE A 218 -21.17 -11.53 -13.51
C ILE A 218 -21.25 -12.85 -12.73
N GLU A 219 -20.47 -13.87 -13.13
CA GLU A 219 -20.41 -15.16 -12.47
C GLU A 219 -19.89 -15.05 -11.02
N SER A 220 -18.91 -14.20 -10.78
CA SER A 220 -18.38 -13.96 -9.43
C SER A 220 -19.43 -13.38 -8.47
N ASN A 221 -20.52 -12.81 -9.01
CA ASN A 221 -21.66 -12.23 -8.30
C ASN A 221 -21.25 -11.36 -7.10
N PRO A 222 -20.57 -10.23 -7.33
CA PRO A 222 -20.11 -9.38 -6.25
C PRO A 222 -21.26 -8.63 -5.59
N ASP A 223 -21.14 -8.41 -4.27
CA ASP A 223 -22.06 -7.55 -3.51
C ASP A 223 -21.76 -6.06 -3.74
N TYR A 224 -20.49 -5.73 -3.95
CA TYR A 224 -20.01 -4.36 -4.19
C TYR A 224 -18.91 -4.30 -5.25
N ILE A 225 -18.89 -3.17 -5.94
CA ILE A 225 -17.82 -2.79 -6.85
C ILE A 225 -17.09 -1.58 -6.23
N ILE A 226 -15.79 -1.71 -6.04
CA ILE A 226 -14.94 -0.57 -5.71
C ILE A 226 -14.09 -0.24 -6.93
N VAL A 227 -14.02 1.02 -7.31
CA VAL A 227 -13.18 1.46 -8.41
C VAL A 227 -12.32 2.66 -8.00
N THR A 228 -11.07 2.69 -8.43
CA THR A 228 -10.24 3.87 -8.19
C THR A 228 -10.73 5.07 -9.01
N LYS A 229 -10.49 6.30 -8.52
CA LYS A 229 -10.74 7.53 -9.31
C LYS A 229 -10.11 7.45 -10.71
N ARG A 230 -8.93 6.83 -10.83
CA ARG A 230 -8.27 6.61 -12.11
C ARG A 230 -9.08 5.68 -13.02
N GLY A 231 -9.59 4.58 -12.48
CA GLY A 231 -10.42 3.63 -13.21
C GLY A 231 -11.79 4.20 -13.62
N PHE A 232 -12.26 5.14 -12.82
CA PHE A 232 -13.51 5.87 -13.05
C PHE A 232 -13.34 7.07 -13.98
N SER A 233 -12.12 7.50 -14.25
CA SER A 233 -11.84 8.68 -15.09
C SER A 233 -12.37 8.50 -16.50
N GLY A 234 -13.05 9.52 -17.02
CA GLY A 234 -13.67 9.53 -18.36
C GLY A 234 -15.15 9.16 -18.35
N PHE A 235 -15.72 8.71 -17.24
CA PHE A 235 -17.16 8.48 -17.08
C PHE A 235 -17.83 9.66 -16.38
N LYS A 236 -19.07 9.98 -16.79
CA LYS A 236 -19.80 11.15 -16.28
C LYS A 236 -20.29 10.98 -14.85
N ASN A 237 -20.75 9.78 -14.51
CA ASN A 237 -21.28 9.41 -13.20
C ASN A 237 -21.28 7.88 -13.06
N THR A 238 -21.70 7.39 -11.90
CA THR A 238 -21.73 5.95 -11.56
C THR A 238 -22.62 5.14 -12.51
N ASP A 239 -23.77 5.68 -12.89
CA ASP A 239 -24.70 5.06 -13.85
C ASP A 239 -24.06 4.90 -15.22
N ASP A 240 -23.37 5.94 -15.69
CA ASP A 240 -22.66 5.94 -16.97
C ASP A 240 -21.53 4.89 -16.96
N PHE A 241 -20.75 4.83 -15.87
CA PHE A 241 -19.73 3.81 -15.66
C PHE A 241 -20.31 2.40 -15.73
N LEU A 242 -21.34 2.10 -14.95
CA LEU A 242 -21.96 0.78 -14.89
C LEU A 242 -22.54 0.33 -16.24
N LYS A 243 -23.17 1.26 -16.98
CA LYS A 243 -23.74 0.98 -18.31
C LYS A 243 -22.67 0.75 -19.36
N GLN A 244 -21.68 1.66 -19.48
CA GLN A 244 -20.65 1.57 -20.51
C GLN A 244 -19.71 0.38 -20.32
N THR A 245 -19.46 -0.03 -19.06
CA THR A 245 -18.63 -1.20 -18.75
C THR A 245 -19.41 -2.52 -18.76
N GLY A 246 -20.75 -2.46 -18.85
CA GLY A 246 -21.62 -3.63 -18.74
C GLY A 246 -21.80 -4.14 -17.31
N LEU A 247 -21.14 -3.55 -16.32
CA LEU A 247 -21.23 -3.97 -14.91
C LEU A 247 -22.63 -3.81 -14.30
N ILE A 248 -23.51 -3.05 -14.95
CA ILE A 248 -24.95 -2.99 -14.64
C ILE A 248 -25.62 -4.37 -14.65
N ALA A 249 -25.05 -5.35 -15.36
CA ALA A 249 -25.57 -6.73 -15.39
C ALA A 249 -25.29 -7.52 -14.10
N THR A 250 -24.35 -7.08 -13.28
CA THR A 250 -24.06 -7.71 -11.95
C THR A 250 -25.13 -7.36 -10.92
N GLN A 251 -25.22 -8.14 -9.82
CA GLN A 251 -26.09 -7.80 -8.71
C GLN A 251 -25.68 -6.46 -8.07
N ALA A 252 -24.38 -6.23 -7.87
CA ALA A 252 -23.88 -4.96 -7.37
C ALA A 252 -24.26 -3.78 -8.28
N GLY A 253 -24.10 -3.94 -9.60
CA GLY A 253 -24.44 -2.89 -10.56
C GLY A 253 -25.94 -2.58 -10.62
N LYS A 254 -26.81 -3.59 -10.61
CA LYS A 254 -28.28 -3.43 -10.55
C LYS A 254 -28.74 -2.64 -9.34
N ASN A 255 -28.07 -2.81 -8.22
CA ASN A 255 -28.39 -2.16 -6.95
C ASN A 255 -27.61 -0.85 -6.73
N GLY A 256 -26.84 -0.38 -7.71
CA GLY A 256 -26.04 0.85 -7.59
C GLY A 256 -24.91 0.76 -6.53
N LYS A 257 -24.48 -0.44 -6.17
CA LYS A 257 -23.45 -0.72 -5.15
C LYS A 257 -22.04 -0.49 -5.73
N LEU A 258 -21.75 0.75 -6.09
CA LEU A 258 -20.48 1.21 -6.64
C LEU A 258 -19.86 2.28 -5.75
N ILE A 259 -18.61 2.06 -5.34
CA ILE A 259 -17.83 3.00 -4.54
C ILE A 259 -16.63 3.47 -5.38
N VAL A 260 -16.48 4.80 -5.52
CA VAL A 260 -15.32 5.41 -6.17
C VAL A 260 -14.37 5.95 -5.10
N GLY A 261 -13.16 5.42 -5.06
CA GLY A 261 -12.16 5.77 -4.04
C GLY A 261 -10.86 6.33 -4.61
N ASP A 262 -10.11 7.06 -3.79
CA ASP A 262 -8.77 7.50 -4.17
C ASP A 262 -7.81 6.31 -4.17
N GLY A 263 -7.07 6.15 -5.28
CA GLY A 263 -6.18 5.01 -5.47
C GLY A 263 -5.07 4.94 -4.42
N MET A 264 -4.48 6.07 -4.04
CA MET A 264 -3.40 6.07 -3.05
C MET A 264 -3.91 5.90 -1.62
N GLU A 265 -5.09 6.42 -1.29
CA GLU A 265 -5.73 6.13 0.01
C GLU A 265 -6.03 4.65 0.21
N MET A 266 -6.45 3.96 -0.86
CA MET A 266 -6.77 2.53 -0.80
C MET A 266 -5.55 1.62 -0.91
N LEU A 267 -4.69 1.90 -1.88
CA LEU A 267 -3.71 0.94 -2.39
C LEU A 267 -2.26 1.28 -2.01
N GLY A 268 -2.02 2.47 -1.45
CA GLY A 268 -0.69 2.92 -1.07
C GLY A 268 -0.20 2.32 0.25
N PHE A 269 -1.11 1.87 1.11
CA PHE A 269 -0.75 1.38 2.46
C PHE A 269 0.14 2.37 3.24
N GLY A 270 -0.23 3.64 3.13
CA GLY A 270 0.27 4.73 3.97
C GLY A 270 -0.64 4.97 5.18
N PRO A 271 -0.30 5.96 6.04
CA PRO A 271 -1.05 6.27 7.26
C PRO A 271 -2.56 6.47 7.06
N ARG A 272 -3.00 7.07 5.95
CA ARG A 272 -4.42 7.35 5.65
C ARG A 272 -5.23 6.10 5.32
N THR A 273 -4.60 5.02 4.84
CA THR A 273 -5.30 3.81 4.42
C THR A 273 -6.16 3.25 5.54
N LEU A 274 -5.70 3.31 6.80
CA LEU A 274 -6.45 2.82 7.96
C LEU A 274 -7.79 3.54 8.16
N THR A 275 -7.77 4.87 8.09
CA THR A 275 -8.99 5.67 8.27
C THR A 275 -9.93 5.55 7.07
N PHE A 276 -9.38 5.41 5.87
CA PHE A 276 -10.17 5.19 4.68
C PHE A 276 -10.81 3.80 4.68
N ALA A 277 -10.07 2.77 5.09
CA ALA A 277 -10.62 1.42 5.25
C ALA A 277 -11.76 1.38 6.27
N ALA A 278 -11.65 2.09 7.40
CA ALA A 278 -12.73 2.20 8.39
C ALA A 278 -13.98 2.85 7.78
N LYS A 279 -13.82 3.94 7.02
CA LYS A 279 -14.93 4.60 6.32
C LYS A 279 -15.62 3.67 5.31
N ILE A 280 -14.84 2.93 4.51
CA ILE A 280 -15.40 1.98 3.55
C ILE A 280 -16.09 0.82 4.28
N SER A 281 -15.46 0.27 5.32
CA SER A 281 -16.06 -0.79 6.15
C SER A 281 -17.42 -0.35 6.74
N GLU A 282 -17.50 0.90 7.21
CA GLU A 282 -18.76 1.46 7.73
C GLU A 282 -19.86 1.54 6.66
N LEU A 283 -19.52 2.03 5.46
CA LEU A 283 -20.44 2.06 4.31
C LEU A 283 -20.96 0.67 3.95
N LEU A 284 -20.12 -0.35 4.04
CA LEU A 284 -20.45 -1.74 3.71
C LEU A 284 -21.27 -2.43 4.81
N THR A 285 -21.24 -1.91 6.04
CA THR A 285 -21.92 -2.51 7.21
C THR A 285 -23.36 -2.03 7.38
N HIS A 286 -23.65 -0.77 6.98
CA HIS A 286 -24.95 -0.13 7.21
C HIS A 286 -26.06 -0.55 6.22
N GLU A 287 -25.76 -1.47 5.29
CA GLU A 287 -26.69 -2.02 4.30
C GLU A 287 -26.76 -3.55 4.39
#